data_7de86e17eaff4b46cb33ac28f5314288
#
_entry.id   7de86e17eaff4b46cb33ac28f5314288
#
_cell.length_a   1.000
_cell.length_b   1.000
_cell.length_c   1.000
_cell.angle_alpha   90.00
_cell.angle_beta   90.00
_cell.angle_gamma   90.00
#
_symmetry.space_group_name_H-M   'P 1'
#
loop_
_entity.id
_entity.type
_entity.pdbx_description
1 polymer ?
#
loop_
_entity_poly.entity_id
_entity_poly.type
_entity_poly.pdbx_seq_one_letter_code
_entity_poly.pdbx_strand_id
1 'polypeptide(L)'
;MTITDYGKDLEPNLPTMEESMATFLLLSERIGRDRVDWRFDPIILNDVYTLQYHTEKFEMMCEWLHKYTERCIISFVDQYRGCPFVEPEQEEIVRLAEKLGAIAKTYNLPIYTCAEAVDLIPYGIYPGACIDREKVERIAGYSLDVKKDKGQRKVCKCVESIDIGMYDTCIHGCGYCYATGSLDSAVKRHSMHDPQSPIMIGHLHGDETIVDRKMHLQRDNQMSLFDFM
;
A
#
# COMPACT_ATOMS: atom_id res chain seq x y z
N MET A 1 -2.61 2.86 -4.32
CA MET A 1 -4.06 2.60 -4.10
C MET A 1 -4.29 1.10 -4.14
N THR A 2 -5.00 0.54 -3.16
CA THR A 2 -5.32 -0.91 -3.11
C THR A 2 -6.53 -1.21 -3.98
N ILE A 3 -6.44 -2.27 -4.79
CA ILE A 3 -7.53 -2.86 -5.56
C ILE A 3 -7.29 -4.37 -5.59
N THR A 4 -8.21 -5.14 -4.98
CA THR A 4 -8.12 -6.59 -4.73
C THR A 4 -9.29 -7.40 -5.29
N ASP A 5 -10.45 -6.78 -5.44
CA ASP A 5 -11.71 -7.40 -5.89
C ASP A 5 -12.22 -8.54 -4.97
N TYR A 6 -12.02 -8.41 -3.67
CA TYR A 6 -12.70 -9.32 -2.74
C TYR A 6 -14.21 -9.06 -2.70
N GLY A 7 -14.97 -10.10 -2.32
CA GLY A 7 -16.42 -9.99 -2.14
C GLY A 7 -16.82 -9.15 -0.92
N LYS A 8 -18.12 -8.87 -0.83
CA LYS A 8 -18.70 -8.10 0.30
C LYS A 8 -18.60 -8.81 1.65
N ASP A 9 -18.26 -10.09 1.65
CA ASP A 9 -17.89 -10.86 2.84
C ASP A 9 -16.58 -10.39 3.48
N LEU A 10 -15.61 -9.93 2.67
CA LEU A 10 -14.34 -9.36 3.15
C LEU A 10 -14.28 -7.84 3.07
N GLU A 11 -14.90 -7.24 2.08
CA GLU A 11 -14.84 -5.79 1.80
C GLU A 11 -16.24 -5.18 1.72
N PRO A 12 -17.03 -5.20 2.82
CA PRO A 12 -18.46 -4.89 2.80
C PRO A 12 -18.78 -3.48 2.26
N ASN A 13 -17.96 -2.51 2.57
CA ASN A 13 -18.24 -1.10 2.27
C ASN A 13 -17.24 -0.48 1.29
N LEU A 14 -16.40 -1.27 0.64
CA LEU A 14 -15.59 -0.75 -0.46
C LEU A 14 -16.46 -0.43 -1.69
N PRO A 15 -16.07 0.54 -2.53
CA PRO A 15 -16.59 0.68 -3.88
C PRO A 15 -16.44 -0.61 -4.67
N THR A 16 -17.17 -0.76 -5.76
CA THR A 16 -16.96 -1.88 -6.66
C THR A 16 -15.55 -1.84 -7.27
N MET A 17 -15.10 -2.97 -7.79
CA MET A 17 -13.81 -3.03 -8.49
C MET A 17 -13.78 -2.02 -9.65
N GLU A 18 -14.83 -1.93 -10.44
CA GLU A 18 -14.93 -1.00 -11.58
C GLU A 18 -14.84 0.46 -11.14
N GLU A 19 -15.52 0.83 -10.05
CA GLU A 19 -15.43 2.18 -9.46
C GLU A 19 -14.03 2.48 -8.93
N SER A 20 -13.41 1.50 -8.30
CA SER A 20 -12.03 1.60 -7.78
C SER A 20 -11.03 1.76 -8.93
N MET A 21 -11.19 0.99 -10.00
CA MET A 21 -10.36 1.11 -11.20
C MET A 21 -10.55 2.45 -11.90
N ALA A 22 -11.79 2.90 -12.09
CA ALA A 22 -12.07 4.22 -12.66
C ALA A 22 -11.42 5.35 -11.84
N THR A 23 -11.48 5.24 -10.51
CA THR A 23 -10.80 6.18 -9.60
C THR A 23 -9.28 6.14 -9.77
N PHE A 24 -8.70 4.94 -9.91
CA PHE A 24 -7.27 4.76 -10.13
C PHE A 24 -6.80 5.41 -11.44
N LEU A 25 -7.54 5.16 -12.52
CA LEU A 25 -7.26 5.75 -13.83
C LEU A 25 -7.28 7.28 -13.76
N LEU A 26 -8.36 7.84 -13.21
CA LEU A 26 -8.51 9.29 -13.05
C LEU A 26 -7.36 9.88 -12.20
N LEU A 27 -6.97 9.22 -11.12
CA LEU A 27 -5.87 9.66 -10.27
C LEU A 27 -4.55 9.65 -11.05
N SER A 28 -4.26 8.56 -11.77
CA SER A 28 -3.06 8.43 -12.59
C SER A 28 -2.98 9.49 -13.69
N GLU A 29 -4.10 9.79 -14.36
CA GLU A 29 -4.17 10.84 -15.37
C GLU A 29 -3.91 12.24 -14.79
N ARG A 30 -4.37 12.49 -13.55
CA ARG A 30 -4.21 13.80 -12.91
C ARG A 30 -2.83 14.07 -12.33
N ILE A 31 -2.19 13.07 -11.73
CA ILE A 31 -0.93 13.27 -11.01
C ILE A 31 0.27 12.55 -11.62
N GLY A 32 0.05 11.72 -12.64
CA GLY A 32 1.08 10.93 -13.31
C GLY A 32 1.12 9.48 -12.83
N ARG A 33 1.36 8.56 -13.76
CA ARG A 33 1.45 7.11 -13.49
C ARG A 33 2.61 6.74 -12.58
N ASP A 34 3.64 7.55 -12.54
CA ASP A 34 4.82 7.41 -11.67
C ASP A 34 4.52 7.70 -10.21
N ARG A 35 3.39 8.35 -9.91
CA ARG A 35 2.99 8.77 -8.57
C ARG A 35 1.89 7.89 -7.96
N VAL A 36 1.36 6.96 -8.71
CA VAL A 36 0.30 6.05 -8.25
C VAL A 36 0.78 4.60 -8.36
N ASP A 37 0.91 3.91 -7.24
CA ASP A 37 1.18 2.47 -7.21
C ASP A 37 -0.13 1.70 -7.08
N TRP A 38 -0.27 0.64 -7.87
CA TRP A 38 -1.29 -0.36 -7.64
C TRP A 38 -0.83 -1.30 -6.53
N ARG A 39 -1.68 -1.53 -5.54
CA ARG A 39 -1.46 -2.52 -4.50
C ARG A 39 -2.49 -3.62 -4.65
N PHE A 40 -2.01 -4.82 -4.90
CA PHE A 40 -2.80 -6.05 -4.90
C PHE A 40 -2.47 -6.79 -3.60
N ASP A 41 -2.96 -6.22 -2.50
CA ASP A 41 -2.64 -6.66 -1.14
C ASP A 41 -3.72 -6.30 -0.11
N PRO A 42 -3.87 -7.13 0.93
CA PRO A 42 -3.18 -8.40 1.13
C PRO A 42 -3.77 -9.52 0.25
N ILE A 43 -2.95 -10.49 -0.14
CA ILE A 43 -3.42 -11.72 -0.78
C ILE A 43 -3.81 -12.71 0.32
N ILE A 44 -5.06 -13.17 0.29
CA ILE A 44 -5.63 -14.14 1.22
C ILE A 44 -5.91 -15.43 0.44
N LEU A 45 -5.30 -16.54 0.85
CA LEU A 45 -5.55 -17.85 0.24
C LEU A 45 -6.46 -18.68 1.15
N ASN A 46 -7.57 -19.15 0.60
CA ASN A 46 -8.52 -20.06 1.25
C ASN A 46 -9.40 -20.79 0.21
N ASP A 47 -10.41 -21.49 0.65
CA ASP A 47 -11.31 -22.26 -0.24
C ASP A 47 -12.14 -21.37 -1.20
N VAL A 48 -12.35 -20.10 -0.88
CA VAL A 48 -13.07 -19.13 -1.73
C VAL A 48 -12.10 -18.36 -2.61
N TYR A 49 -11.08 -17.77 -2.00
CA TYR A 49 -10.04 -16.96 -2.64
C TYR A 49 -8.84 -17.84 -2.96
N THR A 50 -9.00 -18.66 -3.99
CA THR A 50 -8.03 -19.67 -4.39
C THR A 50 -6.88 -19.08 -5.21
N LEU A 51 -5.84 -19.89 -5.48
CA LEU A 51 -4.78 -19.54 -6.42
C LEU A 51 -5.33 -19.16 -7.80
N GLN A 52 -6.36 -19.86 -8.28
CA GLN A 52 -7.00 -19.57 -9.57
C GLN A 52 -7.72 -18.23 -9.52
N TYR A 53 -8.50 -17.98 -8.45
CA TYR A 53 -9.17 -16.70 -8.25
C TYR A 53 -8.20 -15.52 -8.36
N HIS A 54 -7.10 -15.56 -7.60
CA HIS A 54 -6.11 -14.49 -7.63
C HIS A 54 -5.43 -14.35 -8.97
N THR A 55 -5.15 -15.45 -9.66
CA THR A 55 -4.55 -15.45 -10.99
C THR A 55 -5.44 -14.74 -12.00
N GLU A 56 -6.74 -15.11 -12.05
CA GLU A 56 -7.72 -14.51 -12.98
C GLU A 56 -7.96 -13.03 -12.68
N LYS A 57 -8.13 -12.69 -11.41
CA LYS A 57 -8.35 -11.28 -11.00
C LYS A 57 -7.13 -10.41 -11.25
N PHE A 58 -5.95 -10.91 -10.97
CA PHE A 58 -4.70 -10.19 -11.23
C PHE A 58 -4.50 -9.93 -12.73
N GLU A 59 -4.74 -10.93 -13.57
CA GLU A 59 -4.61 -10.79 -15.02
C GLU A 59 -5.57 -9.73 -15.58
N MET A 60 -6.84 -9.81 -15.18
CA MET A 60 -7.85 -8.82 -15.56
C MET A 60 -7.45 -7.40 -15.13
N MET A 61 -6.96 -7.23 -13.91
CA MET A 61 -6.51 -5.92 -13.43
C MET A 61 -5.23 -5.45 -14.13
N CYS A 62 -4.30 -6.34 -14.45
CA CYS A 62 -3.11 -6.01 -15.25
C CYS A 62 -3.49 -5.44 -16.61
N GLU A 63 -4.48 -6.05 -17.30
CA GLU A 63 -4.96 -5.57 -18.60
C GLU A 63 -5.40 -4.10 -18.56
N TRP A 64 -6.07 -3.70 -17.47
CA TRP A 64 -6.56 -2.34 -17.30
C TRP A 64 -5.50 -1.38 -16.75
N LEU A 65 -4.75 -1.80 -15.73
CA LEU A 65 -3.93 -0.90 -14.92
C LEU A 65 -2.50 -0.70 -15.42
N HIS A 66 -1.95 -1.60 -16.25
CA HIS A 66 -0.54 -1.55 -16.65
C HIS A 66 -0.11 -0.24 -17.33
N LYS A 67 -1.03 0.48 -17.95
CA LYS A 67 -0.76 1.78 -18.58
C LYS A 67 -0.78 2.94 -17.60
N TYR A 68 -1.39 2.75 -16.44
CA TYR A 68 -1.70 3.79 -15.46
C TYR A 68 -0.87 3.71 -14.19
N THR A 69 0.04 2.74 -14.10
CA THR A 69 1.01 2.62 -13.01
C THR A 69 2.35 2.12 -13.54
N GLU A 70 3.41 2.34 -12.80
CA GLU A 70 4.74 1.81 -13.14
C GLU A 70 5.04 0.49 -12.44
N ARG A 71 4.27 0.12 -11.40
CA ARG A 71 4.47 -1.09 -10.64
C ARG A 71 3.22 -1.55 -9.90
N CYS A 72 3.19 -2.84 -9.63
CA CYS A 72 2.27 -3.44 -8.67
C CYS A 72 3.03 -3.82 -7.40
N ILE A 73 2.42 -3.60 -6.24
CA ILE A 73 2.93 -4.05 -4.95
C ILE A 73 2.00 -5.12 -4.41
N ILE A 74 2.56 -6.26 -4.03
CA ILE A 74 1.83 -7.36 -3.42
C ILE A 74 2.32 -7.63 -2.00
N SER A 75 1.45 -8.16 -1.17
CA SER A 75 1.81 -8.85 0.07
C SER A 75 0.80 -9.95 0.37
N PHE A 76 1.24 -10.98 1.06
CA PHE A 76 0.34 -11.98 1.60
C PHE A 76 -0.18 -11.55 2.97
N VAL A 77 -1.33 -12.09 3.38
CA VAL A 77 -1.86 -11.80 4.70
C VAL A 77 -0.90 -12.29 5.78
N ASP A 78 -0.54 -11.43 6.71
CA ASP A 78 0.23 -11.79 7.89
C ASP A 78 -0.73 -12.21 9.02
N GLN A 79 -0.31 -13.16 9.82
CA GLN A 79 -1.04 -13.51 11.02
C GLN A 79 -0.74 -12.52 12.15
N TYR A 80 -1.71 -11.77 12.59
CA TYR A 80 -1.64 -10.88 13.75
C TYR A 80 -2.79 -11.15 14.71
N ARG A 81 -2.70 -10.61 15.93
CA ARG A 81 -3.73 -10.81 16.95
C ARG A 81 -5.08 -10.29 16.47
N GLY A 82 -6.05 -11.18 16.31
CA GLY A 82 -7.40 -10.87 15.82
C GLY A 82 -7.58 -11.01 14.32
N CYS A 83 -6.54 -11.35 13.56
CA CYS A 83 -6.67 -11.71 12.15
C CYS A 83 -7.39 -13.07 12.04
N PRO A 84 -8.51 -13.16 11.31
CA PRO A 84 -9.22 -14.42 11.14
C PRO A 84 -8.60 -15.32 10.06
N PHE A 85 -7.59 -14.83 9.34
CA PHE A 85 -6.98 -15.55 8.22
C PHE A 85 -5.67 -16.18 8.63
N VAL A 86 -5.39 -17.34 8.03
CA VAL A 86 -4.12 -18.05 8.18
C VAL A 86 -3.13 -17.52 7.15
N GLU A 87 -1.90 -17.33 7.58
CA GLU A 87 -0.80 -17.02 6.67
C GLU A 87 -0.59 -18.19 5.69
N PRO A 88 -0.50 -17.94 4.37
CA PRO A 88 -0.29 -19.00 3.40
C PRO A 88 1.04 -19.72 3.59
N GLU A 89 1.06 -21.01 3.30
CA GLU A 89 2.29 -21.79 3.30
C GLU A 89 3.24 -21.32 2.20
N GLN A 90 4.54 -21.44 2.43
CA GLN A 90 5.56 -20.99 1.48
C GLN A 90 5.37 -21.57 0.08
N GLU A 91 4.92 -22.84 -0.03
CA GLU A 91 4.66 -23.47 -1.31
C GLU A 91 3.48 -22.83 -2.07
N GLU A 92 2.46 -22.37 -1.36
CA GLU A 92 1.32 -21.68 -1.95
C GLU A 92 1.72 -20.28 -2.44
N ILE A 93 2.51 -19.56 -1.63
CA ILE A 93 3.11 -18.28 -1.98
C ILE A 93 3.90 -18.41 -3.29
N VAL A 94 4.79 -19.40 -3.38
CA VAL A 94 5.63 -19.64 -4.55
C VAL A 94 4.80 -19.98 -5.78
N ARG A 95 3.81 -20.88 -5.66
CA ARG A 95 2.93 -21.26 -6.79
C ARG A 95 2.14 -20.06 -7.32
N LEU A 96 1.65 -19.18 -6.43
CA LEU A 96 0.96 -17.98 -6.88
C LEU A 96 1.93 -16.97 -7.49
N ALA A 97 3.07 -16.74 -6.87
CA ALA A 97 4.10 -15.83 -7.37
C ALA A 97 4.57 -16.19 -8.79
N GLU A 98 4.76 -17.48 -9.10
CA GLU A 98 5.08 -17.93 -10.44
C GLU A 98 4.04 -17.48 -11.48
N LYS A 99 2.75 -17.63 -11.15
CA LYS A 99 1.64 -17.20 -12.02
C LYS A 99 1.57 -15.68 -12.17
N LEU A 100 1.61 -14.96 -11.06
CA LEU A 100 1.54 -13.50 -11.07
C LEU A 100 2.73 -12.88 -11.82
N GLY A 101 3.94 -13.41 -11.61
CA GLY A 101 5.14 -12.95 -12.31
C GLY A 101 5.07 -13.20 -13.83
N ALA A 102 4.55 -14.36 -14.25
CA ALA A 102 4.35 -14.66 -15.65
C ALA A 102 3.33 -13.69 -16.30
N ILE A 103 2.21 -13.42 -15.64
CA ILE A 103 1.19 -12.47 -16.10
C ILE A 103 1.79 -11.06 -16.21
N ALA A 104 2.39 -10.57 -15.14
CA ALA A 104 2.96 -9.23 -15.09
C ALA A 104 4.01 -8.98 -16.18
N LYS A 105 4.78 -10.01 -16.51
CA LYS A 105 5.74 -9.97 -17.62
C LYS A 105 5.05 -9.72 -18.97
N THR A 106 3.88 -10.30 -19.24
CA THR A 106 3.14 -10.07 -20.49
C THR A 106 2.67 -8.64 -20.65
N TYR A 107 2.38 -7.97 -19.52
CA TYR A 107 1.95 -6.57 -19.49
C TYR A 107 3.09 -5.58 -19.25
N ASN A 108 4.35 -6.06 -19.16
CA ASN A 108 5.52 -5.25 -18.81
C ASN A 108 5.28 -4.41 -17.53
N LEU A 109 4.67 -5.02 -16.52
CA LEU A 109 4.34 -4.41 -15.25
C LEU A 109 5.20 -5.03 -14.13
N PRO A 110 6.22 -4.34 -13.62
CA PRO A 110 7.04 -4.85 -12.52
C PRO A 110 6.23 -5.10 -11.25
N ILE A 111 6.48 -6.23 -10.59
CA ILE A 111 5.89 -6.55 -9.29
C ILE A 111 6.95 -6.40 -8.20
N TYR A 112 6.54 -5.83 -7.08
CA TYR A 112 7.33 -5.72 -5.86
C TYR A 112 6.56 -6.27 -4.67
N THR A 113 7.29 -6.83 -3.70
CA THR A 113 6.68 -7.27 -2.43
C THR A 113 6.72 -6.17 -1.38
N CYS A 114 5.74 -6.18 -0.48
CA CYS A 114 5.75 -5.38 0.74
C CYS A 114 6.09 -6.27 1.93
N ALA A 115 7.33 -6.22 2.38
CA ALA A 115 7.81 -6.89 3.60
C ALA A 115 7.62 -8.43 3.61
N GLU A 116 7.77 -9.09 2.45
CA GLU A 116 7.77 -10.54 2.35
C GLU A 116 9.14 -11.13 2.70
N ALA A 117 9.11 -12.26 3.43
CA ALA A 117 10.31 -12.99 3.81
C ALA A 117 10.74 -14.03 2.75
N VAL A 118 9.78 -14.51 1.97
CA VAL A 118 10.02 -15.50 0.90
C VAL A 118 10.73 -14.83 -0.27
N ASP A 119 11.78 -15.46 -0.78
CA ASP A 119 12.48 -14.99 -1.98
C ASP A 119 11.65 -15.29 -3.24
N LEU A 120 11.11 -14.25 -3.86
CA LEU A 120 10.30 -14.31 -5.06
C LEU A 120 11.01 -13.78 -6.32
N ILE A 121 12.29 -13.42 -6.22
CA ILE A 121 13.11 -12.95 -7.35
C ILE A 121 13.14 -13.95 -8.51
N PRO A 122 13.23 -15.28 -8.30
CA PRO A 122 13.18 -16.25 -9.38
C PRO A 122 11.92 -16.17 -10.25
N TYR A 123 10.85 -15.61 -9.72
CA TYR A 123 9.56 -15.45 -10.41
C TYR A 123 9.35 -14.03 -10.97
N GLY A 124 10.38 -13.19 -10.96
CA GLY A 124 10.32 -11.82 -11.47
C GLY A 124 9.61 -10.83 -10.52
N ILE A 125 9.51 -11.18 -9.23
CA ILE A 125 8.92 -10.33 -8.19
C ILE A 125 10.03 -9.88 -7.24
N TYR A 126 10.21 -8.58 -7.09
CA TYR A 126 11.35 -8.01 -6.39
C TYR A 126 10.96 -7.48 -5.01
N PRO A 127 11.87 -7.55 -4.02
CA PRO A 127 11.63 -6.92 -2.74
C PRO A 127 11.48 -5.40 -2.89
N GLY A 128 10.36 -4.84 -2.43
CA GLY A 128 10.02 -3.43 -2.58
C GLY A 128 9.85 -2.67 -1.27
N ALA A 129 9.46 -1.43 -1.42
CA ALA A 129 9.11 -0.52 -0.33
C ALA A 129 7.85 0.27 -0.70
N CYS A 130 6.92 0.43 0.26
CA CYS A 130 5.76 1.27 0.07
C CYS A 130 6.15 2.76 0.11
N ILE A 131 7.12 3.11 0.97
CA ILE A 131 7.77 4.42 1.02
C ILE A 131 9.20 4.21 0.52
N ASP A 132 9.32 4.33 -0.78
CA ASP A 132 10.50 3.99 -1.56
C ASP A 132 11.35 5.24 -1.77
N ARG A 133 12.59 5.20 -1.27
CA ARG A 133 13.53 6.30 -1.39
C ARG A 133 13.76 6.74 -2.83
N GLU A 134 14.10 5.80 -3.70
CA GLU A 134 14.45 6.08 -5.10
C GLU A 134 13.26 6.69 -5.84
N LYS A 135 12.05 6.18 -5.59
CA LYS A 135 10.82 6.72 -6.16
C LYS A 135 10.57 8.15 -5.69
N VAL A 136 10.71 8.41 -4.38
CA VAL A 136 10.51 9.75 -3.82
C VAL A 136 11.57 10.72 -4.35
N GLU A 137 12.85 10.33 -4.41
CA GLU A 137 13.92 11.15 -4.98
C GLU A 137 13.67 11.50 -6.44
N ARG A 138 13.24 10.53 -7.25
CA ARG A 138 12.90 10.75 -8.66
C ARG A 138 11.73 11.74 -8.83
N ILE A 139 10.69 11.61 -8.00
CA ILE A 139 9.53 12.52 -8.04
C ILE A 139 9.88 13.91 -7.51
N ALA A 140 10.67 13.99 -6.46
CA ALA A 140 11.06 15.23 -5.81
C ALA A 140 12.15 16.00 -6.59
N GLY A 141 12.94 15.30 -7.42
CA GLY A 141 14.03 15.89 -8.19
C GLY A 141 15.28 16.22 -7.36
N TYR A 142 15.43 15.60 -6.18
CA TYR A 142 16.62 15.73 -5.33
C TYR A 142 16.83 14.49 -4.48
N SER A 143 18.06 14.26 -4.04
CA SER A 143 18.42 13.16 -3.16
C SER A 143 17.95 13.37 -1.73
N LEU A 144 17.66 12.27 -1.03
CA LEU A 144 17.18 12.28 0.35
C LEU A 144 18.25 11.71 1.30
N ASP A 145 18.49 12.40 2.41
CA ASP A 145 19.22 11.87 3.57
C ASP A 145 18.20 11.26 4.56
N VAL A 146 17.77 10.05 4.25
CA VAL A 146 16.78 9.31 5.04
C VAL A 146 17.29 7.93 5.41
N LYS A 147 16.91 7.46 6.59
CA LYS A 147 17.25 6.13 7.08
C LYS A 147 16.11 5.15 6.85
N LYS A 148 16.41 3.85 6.97
CA LYS A 148 15.38 2.83 7.05
C LYS A 148 14.48 3.09 8.25
N ASP A 149 13.18 2.93 8.06
CA ASP A 149 12.20 3.03 9.15
C ASP A 149 12.43 1.91 10.18
N LYS A 150 12.69 2.31 11.44
CA LYS A 150 12.94 1.39 12.55
C LYS A 150 11.66 0.86 13.19
N GLY A 151 10.53 1.51 12.93
CA GLY A 151 9.21 1.11 13.43
C GLY A 151 8.57 -0.02 12.62
N GLN A 152 9.14 -0.34 11.47
CA GLN A 152 8.61 -1.36 10.56
C GLN A 152 9.25 -2.74 10.78
N ARG A 153 8.63 -3.78 10.21
CA ARG A 153 9.15 -5.16 10.21
C ARG A 153 10.59 -5.21 9.70
N LYS A 154 11.38 -6.19 10.15
CA LYS A 154 12.81 -6.31 9.77
C LYS A 154 13.02 -6.38 8.26
N VAL A 155 12.16 -7.10 7.57
CA VAL A 155 12.21 -7.29 6.11
C VAL A 155 11.68 -6.09 5.32
N CYS A 156 10.93 -5.17 5.94
CA CYS A 156 10.43 -3.96 5.30
C CYS A 156 11.60 -3.07 4.87
N LYS A 157 11.51 -2.51 3.64
CA LYS A 157 12.52 -1.63 3.06
C LYS A 157 12.13 -0.15 3.05
N CYS A 158 10.97 0.19 3.65
CA CYS A 158 10.53 1.58 3.73
C CYS A 158 11.52 2.48 4.44
N VAL A 159 11.67 3.69 3.95
CA VAL A 159 12.40 4.74 4.66
C VAL A 159 11.53 5.38 5.73
N GLU A 160 12.18 6.02 6.70
CA GLU A 160 11.50 6.73 7.79
C GLU A 160 10.52 7.76 7.25
N SER A 161 9.34 7.77 7.84
CA SER A 161 8.24 8.65 7.46
C SER A 161 7.41 9.04 8.69
N ILE A 162 6.51 9.99 8.51
CA ILE A 162 5.56 10.40 9.53
C ILE A 162 4.20 9.87 9.16
N ASP A 163 3.68 8.97 9.98
CA ASP A 163 2.28 8.57 9.88
C ASP A 163 1.40 9.67 10.48
N ILE A 164 0.53 10.23 9.64
CA ILE A 164 -0.50 11.18 10.04
C ILE A 164 -1.88 10.52 10.15
N GLY A 165 -1.95 9.21 9.94
CA GLY A 165 -3.16 8.41 10.06
C GLY A 165 -3.61 8.20 11.50
N MET A 166 -4.83 7.75 11.66
CA MET A 166 -5.42 7.40 12.93
C MET A 166 -6.17 6.07 12.84
N TYR A 167 -5.96 5.19 13.82
CA TYR A 167 -6.69 3.92 13.91
C TYR A 167 -8.18 4.14 14.17
N ASP A 168 -9.01 3.20 13.75
CA ASP A 168 -10.48 3.23 13.86
C ASP A 168 -11.11 4.50 13.26
N THR A 169 -10.69 4.88 12.05
CA THR A 169 -11.27 6.02 11.32
C THR A 169 -11.78 5.64 9.93
N CYS A 170 -11.43 4.46 9.43
CA CYS A 170 -11.88 3.95 8.15
C CYS A 170 -13.19 3.16 8.31
N ILE A 171 -14.20 3.52 7.51
CA ILE A 171 -15.54 2.91 7.55
C ILE A 171 -15.72 1.73 6.58
N HIS A 172 -14.66 1.31 5.89
CA HIS A 172 -14.75 0.22 4.91
C HIS A 172 -15.05 -1.14 5.54
N GLY A 173 -14.56 -1.40 6.76
CA GLY A 173 -14.88 -2.60 7.51
C GLY A 173 -14.26 -3.88 6.95
N CYS A 174 -13.13 -3.78 6.24
CA CYS A 174 -12.44 -4.93 5.66
C CYS A 174 -12.09 -5.97 6.73
N GLY A 175 -12.42 -7.24 6.49
CA GLY A 175 -12.25 -8.33 7.45
C GLY A 175 -10.79 -8.65 7.82
N TYR A 176 -9.85 -8.16 7.04
CA TYR A 176 -8.40 -8.30 7.25
C TYR A 176 -7.74 -7.02 7.77
N CYS A 177 -8.51 -6.01 8.20
CA CYS A 177 -7.94 -4.71 8.54
C CYS A 177 -7.34 -4.71 9.96
N TYR A 178 -6.04 -4.49 10.07
CA TYR A 178 -5.37 -4.34 11.36
C TYR A 178 -5.59 -2.95 11.99
N ALA A 179 -6.04 -1.96 11.21
CA ALA A 179 -6.18 -0.58 11.64
C ALA A 179 -7.60 -0.23 12.15
N THR A 180 -8.57 -1.14 11.99
CA THR A 180 -9.94 -0.96 12.44
C THR A 180 -10.32 -2.11 13.37
N GLY A 181 -10.27 -1.86 14.67
CA GLY A 181 -10.65 -2.85 15.70
C GLY A 181 -12.16 -2.92 15.93
N SER A 182 -12.89 -1.84 15.63
CA SER A 182 -14.35 -1.75 15.76
C SER A 182 -14.93 -0.84 14.70
N LEU A 183 -15.81 -1.38 13.86
CA LEU A 183 -16.49 -0.61 12.83
C LEU A 183 -17.37 0.51 13.44
N ASP A 184 -18.05 0.24 14.56
CA ASP A 184 -18.87 1.26 15.25
C ASP A 184 -18.01 2.43 15.74
N SER A 185 -16.83 2.13 16.28
CA SER A 185 -15.87 3.17 16.68
C SER A 185 -15.37 3.96 15.48
N ALA A 186 -15.10 3.30 14.37
CA ALA A 186 -14.65 3.92 13.14
C ALA A 186 -15.75 4.85 12.57
N VAL A 187 -16.99 4.39 12.51
CA VAL A 187 -18.14 5.22 12.06
C VAL A 187 -18.31 6.44 12.95
N LYS A 188 -18.24 6.27 14.28
CA LYS A 188 -18.33 7.40 15.22
C LYS A 188 -17.20 8.41 15.01
N ARG A 189 -15.94 7.95 14.89
CA ARG A 189 -14.80 8.84 14.65
C ARG A 189 -14.87 9.51 13.28
N HIS A 190 -15.26 8.75 12.26
CA HIS A 190 -15.44 9.30 10.92
C HIS A 190 -16.47 10.44 10.90
N SER A 191 -17.58 10.30 11.62
CA SER A 191 -18.60 11.35 11.72
C SER A 191 -18.15 12.62 12.45
N MET A 192 -17.03 12.56 13.19
CA MET A 192 -16.42 13.70 13.88
C MET A 192 -15.35 14.40 13.03
N HIS A 193 -15.08 13.91 11.82
CA HIS A 193 -14.12 14.54 10.91
C HIS A 193 -14.70 15.86 10.38
N ASP A 194 -13.92 16.93 10.54
CA ASP A 194 -14.21 18.24 9.97
C ASP A 194 -12.98 18.69 9.14
N PRO A 195 -13.13 18.86 7.80
CA PRO A 195 -12.03 19.27 6.94
C PRO A 195 -11.50 20.69 7.26
N GLN A 196 -12.21 21.49 8.06
CA GLN A 196 -11.75 22.79 8.53
C GLN A 196 -11.01 22.72 9.88
N SER A 197 -11.05 21.57 10.56
CA SER A 197 -10.32 21.37 11.81
C SER A 197 -8.83 21.16 11.56
N PRO A 198 -7.93 21.70 12.40
CA PRO A 198 -6.50 21.45 12.30
C PRO A 198 -6.09 20.05 12.76
N ILE A 199 -7.02 19.26 13.29
CA ILE A 199 -6.82 17.86 13.70
C ILE A 199 -7.73 16.93 12.89
N MET A 200 -7.33 15.68 12.74
CA MET A 200 -8.05 14.72 11.90
C MET A 200 -9.46 14.40 12.42
N ILE A 201 -9.63 14.33 13.73
CA ILE A 201 -10.90 13.98 14.37
C ILE A 201 -11.23 14.99 15.47
N GLY A 202 -12.42 15.56 15.40
CA GLY A 202 -12.92 16.53 16.39
C GLY A 202 -12.31 17.93 16.23
N HIS A 203 -12.31 18.68 17.32
CA HIS A 203 -11.82 20.05 17.38
C HIS A 203 -10.92 20.23 18.59
N LEU A 204 -10.04 21.24 18.54
CA LEU A 204 -9.26 21.66 19.71
C LEU A 204 -10.17 22.37 20.72
N HIS A 205 -10.00 22.08 21.99
CA HIS A 205 -10.77 22.68 23.09
C HIS A 205 -10.04 23.88 23.75
N GLY A 206 -8.76 24.09 23.38
CA GLY A 206 -7.95 25.23 23.83
C GLY A 206 -7.13 24.96 25.09
N ASP A 207 -7.22 23.77 25.64
CA ASP A 207 -6.42 23.29 26.79
C ASP A 207 -5.35 22.26 26.42
N GLU A 208 -5.24 21.95 25.11
CA GLU A 208 -4.21 21.04 24.61
C GLU A 208 -2.80 21.65 24.67
N THR A 209 -1.85 20.84 25.03
CA THR A 209 -0.44 21.21 24.91
C THR A 209 0.02 21.04 23.46
N ILE A 210 0.22 22.15 22.78
CA ILE A 210 0.78 22.15 21.42
C ILE A 210 2.30 22.19 21.50
N VAL A 211 2.94 21.21 20.88
CA VAL A 211 4.41 21.11 20.85
C VAL A 211 4.87 21.10 19.39
N ASP A 212 5.73 22.04 19.05
CA ASP A 212 6.35 22.04 17.71
C ASP A 212 7.27 20.83 17.53
N ARG A 213 6.98 20.03 16.54
CA ARG A 213 7.87 18.94 16.15
C ARG A 213 9.11 19.51 15.48
N LYS A 214 10.28 19.22 16.05
CA LYS A 214 11.56 19.52 15.40
C LYS A 214 11.69 18.64 14.16
N MET A 215 11.60 19.25 12.99
CA MET A 215 11.81 18.59 11.71
C MET A 215 13.22 18.84 11.22
N HIS A 216 13.88 17.79 10.74
CA HIS A 216 15.11 17.89 9.99
C HIS A 216 14.79 17.91 8.51
N LEU A 217 15.43 18.80 7.77
CA LEU A 217 15.34 18.79 6.31
C LEU A 217 15.99 17.50 5.82
N GLN A 218 15.22 16.65 5.19
CA GLN A 218 15.68 15.35 4.69
C GLN A 218 16.26 15.45 3.26
N ARG A 219 16.37 16.65 2.71
CA ARG A 219 17.06 16.87 1.44
C ARG A 219 18.56 16.74 1.65
N ASP A 220 19.18 15.85 0.89
CA ASP A 220 20.64 15.81 0.82
C ASP A 220 21.12 17.07 0.10
N ASN A 221 21.90 17.88 0.80
CA ASN A 221 22.52 19.10 0.23
C ASN A 221 23.93 18.82 -0.31
N GLN A 222 24.36 17.56 -0.37
CA GLN A 222 25.63 17.20 -0.97
C GLN A 222 25.54 17.40 -2.48
N MET A 223 26.29 18.38 -2.98
CA MET A 223 26.37 18.61 -4.41
C MET A 223 27.17 17.48 -5.08
N SER A 224 26.60 16.88 -6.12
CA SER A 224 27.32 15.92 -6.94
C SER A 224 28.35 16.63 -7.80
N LEU A 225 29.49 16.00 -8.04
CA LEU A 225 30.47 16.48 -8.99
C LEU A 225 29.90 16.70 -10.42
N PHE A 226 28.79 16.04 -10.73
CA PHE A 226 28.07 16.14 -12.01
C PHE A 226 27.10 17.33 -12.08
N ASP A 227 26.81 17.99 -10.97
CA ASP A 227 25.96 19.22 -10.95
C ASP A 227 26.68 20.45 -11.54
N PHE A 228 27.95 20.32 -11.87
CA PHE A 228 28.82 21.36 -12.43
C PHE A 228 29.19 21.12 -13.90
N MET A 229 28.65 20.11 -14.55
CA MET A 229 28.80 19.80 -15.97
C MET A 229 27.54 20.14 -16.77
#